data_cb2bfc81aa203479d16004e61ea8cf08
#
_entry.id   cb2bfc81aa203479d16004e61ea8cf08
#
_cell.length_a   1.000
_cell.length_b   1.000
_cell.length_c   1.000
_cell.angle_alpha   90.00
_cell.angle_beta   90.00
_cell.angle_gamma   90.00
#
_symmetry.space_group_name_H-M   'P 1'
#
loop_
_entity.id
_entity.type
_entity.pdbx_description
1 polymer ?
#
loop_
_entity_poly.entity_id
_entity_poly.type
_entity_poly.pdbx_seq_one_letter_code
_entity_poly.pdbx_strand_id
1 'polypeptide(L)'
;MIALLKPTSEQVGHYDRFLNALVEGGFRGEIARDHGSRTVLATDNSIYQRLPQAAVFPMDSHDVAIVARLAARPEHQQVVLTPRGGGTGTNGQSLTDGVVVDLSRHMNNILEINVEERWVRVQTGVVK
;
A
#
# COMPACT_ATOMS: atom_id res chain seq x y z
N MET A 1 7.79 26.69 -2.87
CA MET A 1 7.09 26.07 -1.71
C MET A 1 5.80 25.46 -2.23
N ILE A 2 5.71 24.13 -2.31
CA ILE A 2 4.46 23.47 -2.68
C ILE A 2 3.56 23.54 -1.46
N ALA A 3 2.40 24.17 -1.61
CA ALA A 3 1.42 24.24 -0.54
C ALA A 3 0.98 22.80 -0.20
N LEU A 4 1.27 22.37 1.02
CA LEU A 4 0.73 21.12 1.56
C LEU A 4 -0.78 21.33 1.72
N LEU A 5 -1.55 20.79 0.80
CA LEU A 5 -3.00 20.70 0.95
C LEU A 5 -3.28 19.78 2.15
N LYS A 6 -3.67 20.37 3.27
CA LYS A 6 -4.11 19.59 4.41
C LYS A 6 -5.40 18.87 4.01
N PRO A 7 -5.49 17.55 4.21
CA PRO A 7 -6.74 16.84 3.95
C PRO A 7 -7.86 17.44 4.79
N THR A 8 -9.06 17.53 4.23
CA THR A 8 -10.23 17.97 4.98
C THR A 8 -10.59 16.93 6.05
N SER A 9 -11.25 17.36 7.12
CA SER A 9 -11.72 16.45 8.18
C SER A 9 -12.60 15.31 7.64
N GLU A 10 -13.33 15.57 6.57
CA GLU A 10 -14.18 14.60 5.88
C GLU A 10 -13.35 13.54 5.15
N GLN A 11 -12.23 13.92 4.52
CA GLN A 11 -11.30 12.99 3.87
C GLN A 11 -10.61 12.07 4.89
N VAL A 12 -10.20 12.60 6.05
CA VAL A 12 -9.60 11.81 7.12
C VAL A 12 -10.58 10.75 7.64
N GLY A 13 -11.82 11.14 7.95
CA GLY A 13 -12.84 10.21 8.41
C GLY A 13 -13.20 9.11 7.40
N HIS A 14 -13.01 9.36 6.12
CA HIS A 14 -13.24 8.41 5.05
C HIS A 14 -12.18 7.27 5.03
N TYR A 15 -10.91 7.61 5.15
CA TYR A 15 -9.84 6.63 5.25
C TYR A 15 -9.92 5.82 6.54
N ASP A 16 -10.27 6.43 7.67
CA ASP A 16 -10.47 5.73 8.93
C ASP A 16 -11.58 4.68 8.84
N ARG A 17 -12.71 4.99 8.20
CA ARG A 17 -13.78 4.00 7.95
C ARG A 17 -13.29 2.82 7.11
N PHE A 18 -12.54 3.08 6.06
CA PHE A 18 -11.96 2.03 5.22
C PHE A 18 -11.00 1.13 6.01
N LEU A 19 -10.09 1.72 6.78
CA LEU A 19 -9.12 0.96 7.58
C LEU A 19 -9.79 0.13 8.69
N ASN A 20 -10.87 0.62 9.27
CA ASN A 20 -11.67 -0.15 10.23
C ASN A 20 -12.41 -1.30 9.53
N ALA A 21 -12.96 -1.06 8.34
CA ALA A 21 -13.59 -2.10 7.54
C ALA A 21 -12.62 -3.21 7.13
N LEU A 22 -11.31 -2.91 6.95
CA LEU A 22 -10.29 -3.94 6.73
C LEU A 22 -10.17 -4.88 7.93
N VAL A 23 -10.11 -4.32 9.14
CA VAL A 23 -10.02 -5.12 10.38
C VAL A 23 -11.26 -6.00 10.54
N GLU A 24 -12.44 -5.44 10.37
CA GLU A 24 -13.72 -6.16 10.45
C GLU A 24 -13.88 -7.21 9.34
N GLY A 25 -13.31 -6.94 8.17
CA GLY A 25 -13.31 -7.82 7.01
C GLY A 25 -12.31 -8.97 7.06
N GLY A 26 -11.57 -9.11 8.15
CA GLY A 26 -10.64 -10.23 8.36
C GLY A 26 -9.25 -10.02 7.76
N PHE A 27 -8.85 -8.78 7.49
CA PHE A 27 -7.49 -8.45 7.10
C PHE A 27 -6.51 -8.80 8.23
N ARG A 28 -5.49 -9.63 7.92
CA ARG A 28 -4.53 -10.15 8.90
C ARG A 28 -3.20 -9.41 8.90
N GLY A 29 -2.98 -8.58 7.88
CA GLY A 29 -1.78 -7.79 7.74
C GLY A 29 -1.70 -6.64 8.76
N GLU A 30 -0.60 -5.91 8.72
CA GLU A 30 -0.40 -4.76 9.57
C GLU A 30 -1.06 -3.51 8.97
N ILE A 31 -1.51 -2.60 9.83
CA ILE A 31 -2.04 -1.28 9.47
C ILE A 31 -1.25 -0.23 10.24
N ALA A 32 -0.51 0.62 9.54
CA ALA A 32 0.23 1.73 10.13
C ALA A 32 -0.48 3.06 9.88
N ARG A 33 -0.86 3.73 10.97
CA ARG A 33 -1.52 5.05 10.95
C ARG A 33 -0.66 6.14 11.58
N ASP A 34 0.42 5.73 12.26
CA ASP A 34 1.31 6.65 12.96
C ASP A 34 2.13 7.51 11.99
N HIS A 35 2.50 8.70 12.45
CA HIS A 35 3.22 9.66 11.62
C HIS A 35 4.60 9.15 11.17
N GLY A 36 5.31 8.42 12.03
CA GLY A 36 6.65 7.88 11.72
C GLY A 36 6.61 6.91 10.55
N SER A 37 5.75 5.90 10.61
CA SER A 37 5.57 4.92 9.53
C SER A 37 5.14 5.57 8.22
N ARG A 38 4.21 6.54 8.28
CA ARG A 38 3.75 7.30 7.11
C ARG A 38 4.86 8.12 6.49
N THR A 39 5.74 8.73 7.30
CA THR A 39 6.87 9.54 6.84
C THR A 39 7.91 8.69 6.10
N VAL A 40 8.21 7.49 6.57
CA VAL A 40 9.11 6.55 5.88
C VAL A 40 8.61 6.21 4.48
N LEU A 41 7.29 6.06 4.32
CA LEU A 41 6.66 5.71 3.05
C LEU A 41 6.32 6.94 2.17
N ALA A 42 6.64 8.14 2.65
CA ALA A 42 6.39 9.39 1.91
C ALA A 42 7.41 9.67 0.80
N THR A 43 8.46 8.87 0.70
CA THR A 43 9.54 9.02 -0.28
C THR A 43 9.80 7.73 -1.04
N ASP A 44 10.37 7.84 -2.22
CA ASP A 44 10.97 6.77 -3.02
C ASP A 44 12.29 7.28 -3.64
N ASN A 45 12.77 6.71 -4.72
CA ASN A 45 13.97 7.20 -5.39
C ASN A 45 13.72 8.40 -6.32
N SER A 46 12.50 8.94 -6.35
CA SER A 46 12.19 10.16 -7.09
C SER A 46 12.51 11.43 -6.28
N ILE A 47 12.35 12.56 -6.93
CA ILE A 47 12.44 13.88 -6.27
C ILE A 47 11.14 14.29 -5.56
N TYR A 48 10.10 13.47 -5.67
CA TYR A 48 8.78 13.77 -5.10
C TYR A 48 8.66 13.30 -3.66
N GLN A 49 7.75 13.92 -2.94
CA GLN A 49 7.38 13.51 -1.59
C GLN A 49 5.86 13.65 -1.41
N ARG A 50 5.22 12.59 -0.92
CA ARG A 50 3.80 12.58 -0.60
C ARG A 50 3.54 11.79 0.68
N LEU A 51 2.97 12.43 1.69
CA LEU A 51 2.64 11.78 2.96
C LEU A 51 1.31 11.04 2.81
N PRO A 52 1.31 9.69 2.90
CA PRO A 52 0.08 8.91 2.83
C PRO A 52 -0.79 9.10 4.08
N GLN A 53 -2.09 8.77 3.98
CA GLN A 53 -3.00 8.73 5.13
C GLN A 53 -2.69 7.56 6.05
N ALA A 54 -2.33 6.42 5.46
CA ALA A 54 -1.95 5.20 6.16
C ALA A 54 -1.16 4.28 5.23
N ALA A 55 -0.62 3.20 5.80
CA ALA A 55 -0.11 2.07 5.04
C ALA A 55 -0.71 0.76 5.54
N VAL A 56 -0.91 -0.17 4.63
CA VAL A 56 -1.32 -1.54 4.93
C VAL A 56 -0.28 -2.51 4.36
N PHE A 57 0.02 -3.55 5.11
CA PHE A 57 1.03 -4.56 4.78
C PHE A 57 0.38 -5.93 4.71
N PRO A 58 -0.17 -6.33 3.55
CA PRO A 58 -0.80 -7.63 3.39
C PRO A 58 0.15 -8.79 3.67
N MET A 59 -0.35 -9.84 4.33
CA MET A 59 0.42 -11.06 4.59
C MET A 59 0.52 -11.95 3.35
N ASP A 60 -0.53 -11.93 2.52
CA ASP A 60 -0.63 -12.77 1.33
C ASP A 60 -1.67 -12.24 0.33
N SER A 61 -1.90 -12.99 -0.74
CA SER A 61 -2.88 -12.64 -1.78
C SER A 61 -4.32 -12.60 -1.26
N HIS A 62 -4.65 -13.32 -0.18
CA HIS A 62 -5.98 -13.25 0.42
C HIS A 62 -6.22 -11.88 1.04
N ASP A 63 -5.25 -11.35 1.77
CA ASP A 63 -5.31 -10.00 2.34
C ASP A 63 -5.41 -8.93 1.24
N VAL A 64 -4.65 -9.08 0.15
CA VAL A 64 -4.75 -8.18 -1.01
C VAL A 64 -6.16 -8.21 -1.62
N ALA A 65 -6.77 -9.40 -1.71
CA ALA A 65 -8.14 -9.53 -2.20
C ALA A 65 -9.17 -8.86 -1.26
N ILE A 66 -8.95 -8.89 0.05
CA ILE A 66 -9.78 -8.17 1.03
C ILE A 66 -9.68 -6.66 0.78
N VAL A 67 -8.46 -6.13 0.66
CA VAL A 67 -8.22 -4.70 0.39
C VAL A 67 -8.95 -4.27 -0.89
N ALA A 68 -8.76 -4.99 -1.99
CA ALA A 68 -9.37 -4.67 -3.27
C ALA A 68 -10.91 -4.74 -3.23
N ARG A 69 -11.46 -5.79 -2.63
CA ARG A 69 -12.91 -6.00 -2.51
C ARG A 69 -13.59 -4.93 -1.67
N LEU A 70 -12.99 -4.51 -0.57
CA LEU A 70 -13.53 -3.45 0.26
C LEU A 70 -13.43 -2.08 -0.42
N ALA A 71 -12.31 -1.78 -1.09
CA ALA A 71 -12.15 -0.55 -1.84
C ALA A 71 -13.15 -0.42 -3.01
N ALA A 72 -13.59 -1.54 -3.58
CA ALA A 72 -14.58 -1.56 -4.66
C ALA A 72 -16.02 -1.26 -4.19
N ARG A 73 -16.28 -1.20 -2.88
CA ARG A 73 -17.62 -0.91 -2.36
C ARG A 73 -17.99 0.56 -2.57
N PRO A 74 -19.26 0.89 -2.83
CA PRO A 74 -19.71 2.27 -3.06
C PRO A 74 -19.29 3.26 -1.97
N GLU A 75 -19.32 2.83 -0.71
CA GLU A 75 -18.95 3.65 0.44
C GLU A 75 -17.45 3.97 0.54
N HIS A 76 -16.61 3.28 -0.24
CA HIS A 76 -15.16 3.43 -0.26
C HIS A 76 -14.57 3.91 -1.60
N GLN A 77 -15.41 4.30 -2.55
CA GLN A 77 -14.96 4.72 -3.89
C GLN A 77 -14.00 5.92 -3.91
N GLN A 78 -13.95 6.70 -2.84
CA GLN A 78 -13.02 7.82 -2.71
C GLN A 78 -11.64 7.40 -2.17
N VAL A 79 -11.50 6.14 -1.74
CA VAL A 79 -10.22 5.63 -1.24
C VAL A 79 -9.25 5.45 -2.38
N VAL A 80 -8.11 6.10 -2.28
CA VAL A 80 -6.99 5.92 -3.22
C VAL A 80 -6.04 4.89 -2.63
N LEU A 81 -5.79 3.82 -3.37
CA LEU A 81 -4.82 2.79 -3.04
C LEU A 81 -3.63 2.88 -3.99
N THR A 82 -2.42 2.80 -3.44
CA THR A 82 -1.20 2.81 -4.25
C THR A 82 -0.32 1.63 -3.84
N PRO A 83 -0.06 0.68 -4.74
CA PRO A 83 0.82 -0.44 -4.46
C PRO A 83 2.27 0.01 -4.36
N ARG A 84 3.03 -0.62 -3.46
CA ARG A 84 4.45 -0.37 -3.26
C ARG A 84 5.21 -1.69 -3.10
N GLY A 85 6.28 -1.84 -3.86
CA GLY A 85 7.31 -2.85 -3.66
C GLY A 85 8.48 -2.26 -2.89
N GLY A 86 9.69 -2.31 -3.42
CA GLY A 86 10.89 -1.78 -2.78
C GLY A 86 11.00 -0.25 -2.71
N GLY A 87 10.06 0.50 -3.26
CA GLY A 87 10.11 1.97 -3.28
C GLY A 87 11.24 2.53 -4.14
N THR A 88 11.69 1.79 -5.15
CA THR A 88 12.83 2.14 -6.01
C THR A 88 12.45 2.88 -7.28
N GLY A 89 11.18 3.21 -7.44
CA GLY A 89 10.69 3.98 -8.59
C GLY A 89 11.25 5.39 -8.61
N THR A 90 11.55 5.91 -9.81
CA THR A 90 12.16 7.23 -10.02
C THR A 90 11.17 8.30 -10.43
N ASN A 91 9.90 7.94 -10.61
CA ASN A 91 8.84 8.83 -11.10
C ASN A 91 7.70 9.05 -10.08
N GLY A 92 7.88 8.64 -8.82
CA GLY A 92 6.88 8.81 -7.77
C GLY A 92 5.68 7.87 -7.86
N GLN A 93 5.76 6.80 -8.66
CA GLN A 93 4.63 5.89 -8.90
C GLN A 93 4.17 5.11 -7.66
N SER A 94 5.01 5.02 -6.62
CA SER A 94 4.67 4.38 -5.34
C SER A 94 4.22 5.37 -4.26
N LEU A 95 4.13 6.65 -4.60
CA LEU A 95 3.76 7.73 -3.68
C LEU A 95 2.29 8.10 -3.81
N THR A 96 1.66 8.40 -2.69
CA THR A 96 0.25 8.77 -2.63
C THR A 96 -0.04 9.65 -1.41
N ASP A 97 -1.13 10.38 -1.48
CA ASP A 97 -1.80 10.99 -0.32
C ASP A 97 -2.98 10.13 0.19
N GLY A 98 -3.17 8.94 -0.39
CA GLY A 98 -4.12 7.91 0.01
C GLY A 98 -3.50 6.85 0.94
N VAL A 99 -3.79 5.58 0.67
CA VAL A 99 -3.26 4.43 1.43
C VAL A 99 -2.21 3.70 0.60
N VAL A 100 -1.02 3.54 1.15
CA VAL A 100 0.03 2.70 0.58
C VAL A 100 -0.30 1.23 0.89
N VAL A 101 -0.28 0.38 -0.14
CA VAL A 101 -0.35 -1.07 -0.01
C VAL A 101 1.06 -1.62 -0.23
N ASP A 102 1.81 -1.80 0.86
CA ASP A 102 3.19 -2.29 0.80
C ASP A 102 3.21 -3.81 0.74
N LEU A 103 3.70 -4.34 -0.37
CA LEU A 103 3.77 -5.78 -0.64
C LEU A 103 5.14 -6.36 -0.30
N SER A 104 6.14 -5.53 -0.01
CA SER A 104 7.51 -5.97 0.20
C SER A 104 7.75 -6.57 1.58
N ARG A 105 6.98 -6.17 2.59
CA ARG A 105 7.22 -6.60 3.98
C ARG A 105 6.97 -8.08 4.20
N HIS A 106 5.89 -8.64 3.67
CA HIS A 106 5.46 -10.02 3.90
C HIS A 106 5.38 -10.88 2.65
N MET A 107 5.17 -10.27 1.48
CA MET A 107 4.98 -10.99 0.22
C MET A 107 6.28 -11.05 -0.59
N ASN A 108 7.34 -11.57 -0.02
CA ASN A 108 8.70 -11.57 -0.57
C ASN A 108 9.31 -12.96 -0.74
N ASN A 109 8.47 -14.00 -0.92
CA ASN A 109 8.94 -15.36 -1.11
C ASN A 109 9.13 -15.70 -2.59
N ILE A 110 10.21 -16.45 -2.87
CA ILE A 110 10.39 -17.16 -4.14
C ILE A 110 9.61 -18.48 -4.03
N LEU A 111 8.64 -18.67 -4.91
CA LEU A 111 7.72 -19.81 -4.85
C LEU A 111 8.24 -21.00 -5.65
N GLU A 112 8.88 -20.74 -6.81
CA GLU A 112 9.34 -21.77 -7.72
C GLU A 112 10.45 -21.23 -8.62
N ILE A 113 11.45 -22.06 -8.88
CA ILE A 113 12.51 -21.78 -9.85
C ILE A 113 12.55 -22.90 -10.87
N ASN A 114 12.32 -22.59 -12.15
CA ASN A 114 12.48 -23.52 -13.26
C ASN A 114 13.72 -23.18 -14.06
N VAL A 115 14.80 -23.92 -13.83
CA VAL A 115 16.10 -23.68 -14.46
C VAL A 115 16.08 -24.03 -15.95
N GLU A 116 15.36 -25.08 -16.33
CA GLU A 116 15.29 -25.57 -17.70
C GLU A 116 14.58 -24.57 -18.61
N GLU A 117 13.43 -24.06 -18.15
CA GLU A 117 12.63 -23.06 -18.89
C GLU A 117 13.04 -21.62 -18.56
N ARG A 118 13.97 -21.41 -17.64
CA ARG A 118 14.53 -20.10 -17.24
C ARG A 118 13.50 -19.08 -16.74
N TRP A 119 12.60 -19.52 -15.85
CA TRP A 119 11.66 -18.62 -15.18
C TRP A 119 11.63 -18.85 -13.66
N VAL A 120 11.17 -17.84 -12.98
CA VAL A 120 10.98 -17.84 -11.50
C VAL A 120 9.59 -17.32 -11.18
N ARG A 121 8.87 -18.06 -10.35
CA ARG A 121 7.60 -17.59 -9.77
C ARG A 121 7.86 -17.02 -8.39
N VAL A 122 7.48 -15.77 -8.20
CA VAL A 122 7.74 -15.02 -6.96
C VAL A 122 6.49 -14.30 -6.49
N GLN A 123 6.46 -13.97 -5.20
CA GLN A 123 5.47 -13.03 -4.69
C GLN A 123 5.84 -11.60 -5.11
N THR A 124 4.85 -10.71 -5.10
CA THR A 124 4.92 -9.36 -5.69
C THR A 124 5.98 -8.45 -5.05
N GLY A 125 6.34 -8.69 -3.79
CA GLY A 125 7.30 -7.90 -3.03
C GLY A 125 8.75 -8.40 -3.12
N VAL A 126 9.03 -9.44 -3.91
CA VAL A 126 10.40 -9.94 -4.10
C VAL A 126 11.25 -8.89 -4.82
N VAL A 127 12.43 -8.62 -4.27
CA VAL A 127 13.46 -7.77 -4.89
C VAL A 127 14.34 -8.65 -5.77
N LYS A 128 14.55 -8.19 -7.02
CA LYS A 128 15.40 -8.86 -8.02
C LYS A 128 16.88 -8.60 -7.71
#